data_4d33a672980705fdff129fe1d588ada6
#
_entry.id   4d33a672980705fdff129fe1d588ada6
#
_cell.length_a   1.000
_cell.length_b   1.000
_cell.length_c   1.000
_cell.angle_alpha   90.00
_cell.angle_beta   90.00
_cell.angle_gamma   90.00
#
_symmetry.space_group_name_H-M   'P 1'
#
loop_
_entity.id
_entity.type
_entity.pdbx_description
1 polymer ?
#
loop_
_entity_poly.entity_id
_entity_poly.type
_entity_poly.pdbx_seq_one_letter_code
_entity_poly.pdbx_strand_id
1 'polypeptide(L)' 'MMMKNLNKQQLIDEFETMKLIEQDAHDFYIKASQDPSVADDTIRNCFTKIAEDERHHIELVDRIINTVKNCLCLID' A
#
# COMPACT_ATOMS: atom_id res chain seq x y z
N MET A 1 6.56 5.81 17.13
CA MET A 1 7.88 5.23 16.95
C MET A 1 8.74 6.11 16.08
N MET A 2 9.96 6.26 16.43
CA MET A 2 10.85 7.13 15.68
C MET A 2 11.67 6.35 14.68
N MET A 3 11.70 6.86 13.46
CA MET A 3 12.56 6.34 12.42
C MET A 3 13.84 7.13 12.42
N LYS A 4 14.75 6.75 13.29
CA LYS A 4 16.03 7.45 13.33
C LYS A 4 17.13 6.52 12.86
N ASN A 5 18.13 7.09 12.22
CA ASN A 5 19.30 6.36 11.76
C ASN A 5 19.01 5.27 10.75
N LEU A 6 17.90 5.40 10.03
CA LEU A 6 17.63 4.49 8.92
C LEU A 6 18.54 4.88 7.75
N ASN A 7 19.28 3.92 7.22
CA ASN A 7 19.98 4.15 5.98
C ASN A 7 19.00 3.96 4.81
N LYS A 8 19.48 4.23 3.63
CA LYS A 8 18.67 4.18 2.41
C LYS A 8 18.02 2.81 2.21
N GLN A 9 18.77 1.74 2.38
CA GLN A 9 18.25 0.39 2.17
C GLN A 9 17.20 0.02 3.21
N GLN A 10 17.42 0.40 4.47
CA GLN A 10 16.42 0.13 5.52
C GLN A 10 15.11 0.86 5.22
N LEU A 11 15.20 2.09 4.73
CA LEU A 11 14.03 2.88 4.38
C LEU A 11 13.26 2.24 3.23
N ILE A 12 13.98 1.79 2.20
CA ILE A 12 13.38 1.08 1.08
C ILE A 12 12.68 -0.19 1.56
N ASP A 13 13.33 -0.97 2.42
CA ASP A 13 12.76 -2.22 2.95
C ASP A 13 11.46 -1.95 3.71
N GLU A 14 11.40 -0.88 4.49
CA GLU A 14 10.18 -0.51 5.21
C GLU A 14 9.05 -0.18 4.25
N PHE A 15 9.30 0.57 3.19
CA PHE A 15 8.28 0.90 2.21
C PHE A 15 7.88 -0.32 1.38
N GLU A 16 8.80 -1.24 1.08
CA GLU A 16 8.46 -2.50 0.41
C GLU A 16 7.50 -3.32 1.28
N THR A 17 7.74 -3.37 2.59
CA THR A 17 6.85 -4.05 3.53
C THR A 17 5.48 -3.41 3.56
N MET A 18 5.42 -2.09 3.61
CA MET A 18 4.15 -1.34 3.55
C MET A 18 3.39 -1.66 2.28
N LYS A 19 4.10 -1.74 1.16
CA LYS A 19 3.49 -2.05 -0.13
C LYS A 19 2.82 -3.41 -0.11
N LEU A 20 3.48 -4.42 0.47
CA LEU A 20 2.90 -5.78 0.57
C LEU A 20 1.62 -5.76 1.40
N ILE A 21 1.61 -5.02 2.50
CA ILE A 21 0.42 -4.87 3.35
C ILE A 21 -0.72 -4.24 2.56
N GLU A 22 -0.42 -3.19 1.79
CA GLU A 22 -1.42 -2.52 0.97
C GLU A 22 -1.97 -3.44 -0.13
N GLN A 23 -1.11 -4.26 -0.73
CA GLN A 23 -1.54 -5.23 -1.74
C GLN A 23 -2.46 -6.28 -1.16
N ASP A 24 -2.14 -6.79 0.03
CA ASP A 24 -2.98 -7.77 0.71
C ASP A 24 -4.34 -7.17 1.05
N ALA A 25 -4.36 -5.93 1.51
CA ALA A 25 -5.60 -5.22 1.82
C ALA A 25 -6.44 -5.03 0.56
N HIS A 26 -5.81 -4.59 -0.54
CA HIS A 26 -6.49 -4.44 -1.82
C HIS A 26 -7.17 -5.74 -2.24
N ASP A 27 -6.43 -6.84 -2.22
CA ASP A 27 -6.95 -8.15 -2.64
C ASP A 27 -8.10 -8.61 -1.74
N PHE A 28 -7.99 -8.37 -0.44
CA PHE A 28 -9.06 -8.70 0.49
C PHE A 28 -10.35 -7.95 0.15
N TYR A 29 -10.25 -6.64 -0.09
CA TYR A 29 -11.44 -5.84 -0.39
C TYR A 29 -12.05 -6.16 -1.75
N ILE A 30 -11.24 -6.53 -2.73
CA ILE A 30 -11.75 -7.00 -4.02
C ILE A 30 -12.54 -8.29 -3.82
N LYS A 31 -11.99 -9.25 -3.08
CA LYS A 31 -12.69 -10.50 -2.79
C LYS A 31 -13.98 -10.25 -2.03
N ALA A 32 -13.94 -9.37 -1.03
CA ALA A 32 -15.13 -9.05 -0.25
C ALA A 32 -16.22 -8.42 -1.13
N SER A 33 -15.85 -7.57 -2.07
CA SER A 33 -16.81 -6.91 -2.96
C SER A 33 -17.50 -7.91 -3.90
N GLN A 34 -16.86 -9.06 -4.16
CA GLN A 34 -17.35 -10.07 -5.06
C GLN A 34 -18.00 -11.25 -4.35
N ASP A 35 -17.96 -11.26 -3.02
CA ASP A 35 -18.49 -12.37 -2.23
C ASP A 35 -20.02 -12.38 -2.31
N PRO A 36 -20.65 -13.51 -2.74
CA PRO A 36 -22.11 -13.59 -2.84
C PRO A 36 -22.84 -13.39 -1.52
N SER A 37 -22.17 -13.62 -0.38
CA SER A 37 -22.78 -13.40 0.93
C SER A 37 -22.96 -11.92 1.25
N VAL A 38 -22.29 -11.04 0.52
CA VAL A 38 -22.45 -9.59 0.66
C VAL A 38 -23.61 -9.17 -0.24
N ALA A 39 -24.82 -9.16 0.31
CA ALA A 39 -26.03 -8.90 -0.47
C ALA A 39 -26.31 -7.41 -0.63
N ASP A 40 -25.79 -6.56 0.22
CA ASP A 40 -26.07 -5.12 0.22
C ASP A 40 -25.15 -4.41 -0.76
N ASP A 41 -25.72 -3.75 -1.75
CA ASP A 41 -24.97 -3.05 -2.79
C ASP A 41 -24.17 -1.87 -2.23
N THR A 42 -24.68 -1.21 -1.19
CA THR A 42 -23.98 -0.09 -0.57
C THR A 42 -22.68 -0.57 0.08
N ILE A 43 -22.76 -1.72 0.77
CA ILE A 43 -21.57 -2.31 1.40
C ILE A 43 -20.60 -2.78 0.33
N ARG A 44 -21.10 -3.43 -0.72
CA ARG A 44 -20.28 -3.90 -1.84
C ARG A 44 -19.52 -2.73 -2.49
N ASN A 45 -20.23 -1.63 -2.72
CA ASN A 45 -19.63 -0.44 -3.32
C ASN A 45 -18.59 0.19 -2.40
N CYS A 46 -18.79 0.15 -1.09
CA CYS A 46 -17.78 0.58 -0.12
C CYS A 46 -16.50 -0.24 -0.25
N PHE A 47 -16.62 -1.56 -0.34
CA PHE A 47 -15.43 -2.41 -0.48
C PHE A 47 -14.70 -2.12 -1.78
N THR A 48 -15.42 -1.91 -2.88
CA THR A 48 -14.81 -1.54 -4.15
C THR A 48 -14.05 -0.22 -4.03
N LYS A 49 -14.65 0.76 -3.37
CA LYS A 49 -14.02 2.06 -3.19
C LYS A 49 -12.75 1.97 -2.34
N ILE A 50 -12.81 1.18 -1.26
CA ILE A 50 -11.62 0.98 -0.42
C ILE A 50 -10.51 0.30 -1.22
N ALA A 51 -10.87 -0.69 -2.04
CA ALA A 51 -9.88 -1.37 -2.88
C ALA A 51 -9.21 -0.39 -3.85
N GLU A 52 -9.98 0.52 -4.45
CA GLU A 52 -9.41 1.55 -5.33
C GLU A 52 -8.45 2.46 -4.57
N ASP A 53 -8.82 2.86 -3.35
CA ASP A 53 -7.96 3.71 -2.52
C ASP A 53 -6.65 2.99 -2.19
N GLU A 54 -6.71 1.68 -1.89
CA GLU A 54 -5.51 0.90 -1.64
C GLU A 54 -4.61 0.82 -2.88
N ARG A 55 -5.21 0.71 -4.07
CA ARG A 55 -4.44 0.71 -5.32
C ARG A 55 -3.69 2.03 -5.50
N HIS A 56 -4.33 3.15 -5.19
CA HIS A 56 -3.68 4.45 -5.25
C HIS A 56 -2.54 4.56 -4.24
N HIS A 57 -2.72 4.01 -3.04
CA HIS A 57 -1.66 3.97 -2.03
C HIS A 57 -0.46 3.18 -2.52
N ILE A 58 -0.68 2.05 -3.18
CA ILE A 58 0.40 1.24 -3.75
C ILE A 58 1.20 2.05 -4.77
N GLU A 59 0.51 2.79 -5.62
CA GLU A 59 1.18 3.65 -6.61
C GLU A 59 2.04 4.72 -5.94
N LEU A 60 1.51 5.33 -4.86
CA LEU A 60 2.26 6.34 -4.12
C LEU A 60 3.48 5.75 -3.42
N VAL A 61 3.33 4.57 -2.84
CA VAL A 61 4.46 3.89 -2.19
C VAL A 61 5.54 3.55 -3.22
N ASP A 62 5.15 3.09 -4.41
CA ASP A 62 6.11 2.84 -5.49
C ASP A 62 6.88 4.11 -5.87
N ARG A 63 6.20 5.24 -5.93
CA ARG A 63 6.86 6.52 -6.21
C ARG A 63 7.86 6.90 -5.11
N ILE A 64 7.47 6.67 -3.86
CA ILE A 64 8.35 6.94 -2.73
C ILE A 64 9.59 6.05 -2.82
N ILE A 65 9.41 4.77 -3.07
CA ILE A 65 10.52 3.82 -3.21
C ILE A 65 11.47 4.28 -4.31
N ASN A 66 10.95 4.62 -5.47
CA ASN A 66 11.76 5.07 -6.59
C ASN A 66 12.49 6.38 -6.27
N THR A 67 11.83 7.30 -5.58
CA THR A 67 12.44 8.56 -5.16
C THR A 67 13.59 8.31 -4.20
N VAL A 68 13.40 7.42 -3.23
CA VAL A 68 14.45 7.09 -2.27
C VAL A 68 15.64 6.42 -2.96
N LYS A 69 15.34 5.46 -3.86
CA LYS A 69 16.40 4.76 -4.61
C LYS A 69 17.28 5.73 -5.39
N ASN A 70 16.68 6.78 -5.93
CA ASN A 70 17.38 7.75 -6.78
C ASN A 70 17.90 8.96 -6.02
N CYS A 71 17.68 9.03 -4.72
CA CYS A 71 18.07 10.17 -3.92
C CYS A 71 19.56 10.08 -3.55
N LEU A 72 20.31 11.09 -3.91
CA LEU A 72 21.73 11.18 -3.55
C LEU A 72 21.95 11.77 -2.16
N CYS A 73 20.89 12.25 -1.53
CA CYS A 73 21.01 12.88 -0.20
C CYS A 73 20.98 11.84 0.93
N LEU A 74 20.68 10.58 0.62
CA LEU A 74 20.66 9.50 1.60
C LEU A 74 21.86 8.59 1.40
N ILE A 75 22.50 8.23 2.50
CA ILE A 75 23.69 7.39 2.51
C ILE A 75 23.33 6.03 3.07
N ASP A 76 23.76 4.99 2.39
CA ASP A 76 23.58 3.63 2.87
C ASP A 76 24.52 3.29 4.02
#